data_5927b87d6ec1482352b68cb272bf5667
#
_entry.id   5927b87d6ec1482352b68cb272bf5667
#
_cell.length_a   1.000
_cell.length_b   1.000
_cell.length_c   1.000
_cell.angle_alpha   90.00
_cell.angle_beta   90.00
_cell.angle_gamma   90.00
#
_symmetry.space_group_name_H-M   'P 1'
#
loop_
_entity.id
_entity.type
_entity.pdbx_description
1 polymer ?
#
loop_
_entity_poly.entity_id
_entity_poly.type
_entity_poly.pdbx_seq_one_letter_code
_entity_poly.pdbx_strand_id
1 'polypeptide(L)'
;DDKYTNVGSLKETDFEAVESLNPDLIIIGGRQAEDIDSFKEIAPTVNLAVDGQDYMNSFKTVVTDLGKLFDKEDEAKKAIDEIEAKIEKVNKTVKEKGLTASVVMANEGNISAFSAKSRYGLIYNGLGFAEVDKNIDDSTHGQQVSFEYFLENKSDYVFVVDRGAVTGKGEAASKLFDNEVMNKTEVAKNGNIVYLNSVIWYTMTGGIESTNQMIDEIADAVK
;
A
#
# COMPACT_ATOMS: atom_id res chain seq x y z
N ASP A 1 -2.81 -20.33 17.50
CA ASP A 1 -1.43 -20.84 17.57
C ASP A 1 -0.88 -20.52 18.96
N ASP A 2 -0.50 -21.54 19.72
CA ASP A 2 -0.07 -21.43 21.13
C ASP A 2 1.22 -20.61 21.33
N LYS A 3 1.82 -20.12 20.25
CA LYS A 3 3.02 -19.28 20.27
C LYS A 3 2.71 -17.78 20.38
N TYR A 4 1.46 -17.38 20.16
CA TYR A 4 1.06 -15.98 20.09
C TYR A 4 -0.07 -15.72 21.08
N THR A 5 0.05 -14.64 21.83
CA THR A 5 -1.00 -14.18 22.72
C THR A 5 -1.85 -13.13 22.00
N ASN A 6 -3.16 -13.26 22.09
CA ASN A 6 -4.07 -12.25 21.60
C ASN A 6 -4.05 -11.05 22.55
N VAL A 7 -3.68 -9.90 22.01
CA VAL A 7 -3.59 -8.61 22.75
C VAL A 7 -4.66 -7.60 22.26
N GLY A 8 -5.78 -8.12 21.77
CA GLY A 8 -6.90 -7.30 21.30
C GLY A 8 -7.04 -7.28 19.78
N SER A 9 -7.65 -6.24 19.27
CA SER A 9 -7.92 -6.04 17.83
C SER A 9 -7.21 -4.80 17.29
N LEU A 10 -7.26 -4.61 15.97
CA LEU A 10 -6.76 -3.38 15.33
C LEU A 10 -7.50 -2.09 15.78
N LYS A 11 -8.65 -2.23 16.43
CA LYS A 11 -9.45 -1.08 16.92
C LYS A 11 -9.38 -0.89 18.42
N GLU A 12 -9.04 -1.92 19.16
CA GLU A 12 -9.08 -1.92 20.60
C GLU A 12 -7.98 -2.83 21.14
N THR A 13 -7.00 -2.23 21.78
CA THR A 13 -5.87 -2.93 22.42
C THR A 13 -6.27 -3.42 23.80
N ASP A 14 -5.97 -4.65 24.11
CA ASP A 14 -6.04 -5.19 25.48
C ASP A 14 -4.72 -4.88 26.21
N PHE A 15 -4.66 -3.72 26.86
CA PHE A 15 -3.46 -3.27 27.57
C PHE A 15 -3.09 -4.16 28.75
N GLU A 16 -4.08 -4.79 29.43
CA GLU A 16 -3.81 -5.74 30.50
C GLU A 16 -3.09 -6.99 29.96
N ALA A 17 -3.53 -7.47 28.80
CA ALA A 17 -2.87 -8.59 28.13
C ALA A 17 -1.45 -8.21 27.67
N VAL A 18 -1.24 -6.99 27.13
CA VAL A 18 0.09 -6.50 26.76
C VAL A 18 1.00 -6.42 27.98
N GLU A 19 0.56 -5.84 29.09
CA GLU A 19 1.33 -5.72 30.32
C GLU A 19 1.68 -7.09 30.91
N SER A 20 0.76 -8.04 30.88
CA SER A 20 0.97 -9.40 31.39
C SER A 20 2.07 -10.17 30.66
N LEU A 21 2.38 -9.81 29.42
CA LEU A 21 3.48 -10.38 28.61
C LEU A 21 4.86 -9.89 29.08
N ASN A 22 4.92 -8.83 29.88
CA ASN A 22 6.15 -8.19 30.36
C ASN A 22 7.17 -7.97 29.21
N PRO A 23 6.80 -7.24 28.13
CA PRO A 23 7.66 -7.10 26.95
C PRO A 23 8.86 -6.20 27.24
N ASP A 24 10.01 -6.52 26.63
CA ASP A 24 11.21 -5.66 26.65
C ASP A 24 11.09 -4.48 25.66
N LEU A 25 10.26 -4.66 24.62
CA LEU A 25 10.01 -3.69 23.56
C LEU A 25 8.61 -3.87 23.00
N ILE A 26 7.94 -2.75 22.75
CA ILE A 26 6.66 -2.72 22.01
C ILE A 26 6.89 -2.02 20.67
N ILE A 27 6.50 -2.70 19.58
CA ILE A 27 6.50 -2.14 18.23
C ILE A 27 5.05 -1.93 17.82
N ILE A 28 4.68 -0.70 17.50
CA ILE A 28 3.35 -0.35 17.02
C ILE A 28 3.41 0.30 15.65
N GLY A 29 2.24 0.41 15.01
CA GLY A 29 2.09 1.13 13.76
C GLY A 29 0.63 1.44 13.46
N GLY A 30 0.40 2.27 12.44
CA GLY A 30 -0.93 2.58 11.97
C GLY A 30 -1.84 3.13 13.08
N ARG A 31 -2.92 2.42 13.36
CA ARG A 31 -3.98 2.88 14.29
C ARG A 31 -3.55 2.97 15.74
N GLN A 32 -2.63 2.11 16.17
CA GLN A 32 -2.12 2.11 17.55
C GLN A 32 -1.21 3.31 17.86
N ALA A 33 -0.83 4.10 16.86
CA ALA A 33 0.00 5.28 17.06
C ALA A 33 -0.64 6.33 17.98
N GLU A 34 -1.99 6.39 18.03
CA GLU A 34 -2.73 7.30 18.90
C GLU A 34 -2.58 6.92 20.38
N ASP A 35 -2.34 5.64 20.67
CA ASP A 35 -2.21 5.10 22.03
C ASP A 35 -0.75 4.96 22.49
N ILE A 36 0.21 5.57 21.78
CA ILE A 36 1.66 5.38 22.04
C ILE A 36 2.06 5.68 23.49
N ASP A 37 1.44 6.64 24.11
CA ASP A 37 1.78 7.02 25.49
C ASP A 37 1.33 5.94 26.48
N SER A 38 0.18 5.31 26.27
CA SER A 38 -0.27 4.17 27.06
C SER A 38 0.65 2.96 26.92
N PHE A 39 1.15 2.68 25.72
CA PHE A 39 2.14 1.62 25.50
C PHE A 39 3.47 1.92 26.21
N LYS A 40 3.92 3.18 26.23
CA LYS A 40 5.16 3.59 26.91
C LYS A 40 5.09 3.47 28.43
N GLU A 41 3.91 3.46 29.01
CA GLU A 41 3.73 3.18 30.43
C GLU A 41 4.07 1.72 30.77
N ILE A 42 3.94 0.81 29.80
CA ILE A 42 4.23 -0.63 29.96
C ILE A 42 5.70 -0.93 29.66
N ALA A 43 6.21 -0.49 28.50
CA ALA A 43 7.58 -0.77 28.06
C ALA A 43 8.09 0.26 27.02
N PRO A 44 9.41 0.28 26.72
CA PRO A 44 9.93 1.04 25.60
C PRO A 44 9.13 0.77 24.33
N THR A 45 8.62 1.84 23.69
CA THR A 45 7.71 1.70 22.55
C THR A 45 8.20 2.52 21.37
N VAL A 46 8.20 1.92 20.18
CA VAL A 46 8.53 2.55 18.89
C VAL A 46 7.37 2.44 17.91
N ASN A 47 7.10 3.53 17.19
CA ASN A 47 6.14 3.51 16.08
C ASN A 47 6.89 3.37 14.77
N LEU A 48 6.66 2.27 14.06
CA LEU A 48 7.31 1.92 12.79
C LEU A 48 6.32 1.95 11.61
N ALA A 49 5.35 2.85 11.63
CA ALA A 49 4.42 3.04 10.53
C ALA A 49 5.13 3.64 9.30
N VAL A 50 4.87 3.07 8.13
CA VAL A 50 5.28 3.66 6.84
C VAL A 50 4.16 4.58 6.35
N ASP A 51 4.52 5.82 6.02
CA ASP A 51 3.60 6.80 5.45
C ASP A 51 3.40 6.54 3.95
N GLY A 52 2.16 6.28 3.54
CA GLY A 52 1.83 6.04 2.14
C GLY A 52 2.05 7.24 1.23
N GLN A 53 1.97 8.46 1.76
CA GLN A 53 2.20 9.71 0.99
C GLN A 53 3.70 9.93 0.73
N ASP A 54 4.54 9.58 1.69
CA ASP A 54 6.01 9.64 1.61
C ASP A 54 6.63 8.27 1.82
N TYR A 55 6.15 7.30 1.01
CA TYR A 55 6.43 5.89 1.20
C TYR A 55 7.92 5.59 1.34
N MET A 56 8.74 6.03 0.38
CA MET A 56 10.15 5.63 0.34
C MET A 56 10.99 6.24 1.45
N ASN A 57 10.74 7.50 1.84
CA ASN A 57 11.49 8.10 2.94
C ASN A 57 11.12 7.48 4.29
N SER A 58 9.82 7.28 4.54
CA SER A 58 9.36 6.62 5.76
C SER A 58 9.78 5.14 5.81
N PHE A 59 9.71 4.42 4.68
CA PHE A 59 10.22 3.04 4.57
C PHE A 59 11.71 2.95 4.92
N LYS A 60 12.56 3.82 4.34
CA LYS A 60 13.99 3.86 4.64
C LYS A 60 14.25 4.14 6.12
N THR A 61 13.51 5.07 6.71
CA THR A 61 13.60 5.37 8.13
C THR A 61 13.28 4.15 8.97
N VAL A 62 12.14 3.51 8.73
CA VAL A 62 11.70 2.30 9.46
C VAL A 62 12.71 1.16 9.34
N VAL A 63 13.19 0.87 8.13
CA VAL A 63 14.16 -0.23 7.91
C VAL A 63 15.50 0.08 8.57
N THR A 64 15.97 1.35 8.50
CA THR A 64 17.19 1.80 9.14
C THR A 64 17.10 1.69 10.67
N ASP A 65 15.98 2.10 11.25
CA ASP A 65 15.78 2.05 12.70
C ASP A 65 15.65 0.62 13.21
N LEU A 66 14.99 -0.27 12.45
CA LEU A 66 15.00 -1.71 12.72
C LEU A 66 16.41 -2.29 12.65
N GLY A 67 17.21 -1.89 11.64
CA GLY A 67 18.62 -2.30 11.52
C GLY A 67 19.42 -1.95 12.78
N LYS A 68 19.31 -0.71 13.26
CA LYS A 68 19.98 -0.27 14.50
C LYS A 68 19.47 -1.00 15.74
N LEU A 69 18.16 -1.22 15.81
CA LEU A 69 17.50 -1.84 16.97
C LEU A 69 17.94 -3.30 17.18
N PHE A 70 18.28 -3.99 16.09
CA PHE A 70 18.63 -5.41 16.10
C PHE A 70 20.08 -5.69 15.65
N ASP A 71 20.97 -4.69 15.62
CA ASP A 71 22.36 -4.81 15.17
C ASP A 71 22.48 -5.41 13.75
N LYS A 72 21.63 -4.90 12.82
CA LYS A 72 21.49 -5.36 11.42
C LYS A 72 21.58 -4.22 10.40
N GLU A 73 22.43 -3.22 10.67
CA GLU A 73 22.54 -2.01 9.84
C GLU A 73 22.98 -2.33 8.40
N ASP A 74 23.92 -3.26 8.24
CA ASP A 74 24.42 -3.65 6.92
C ASP A 74 23.35 -4.36 6.09
N GLU A 75 22.58 -5.26 6.71
CA GLU A 75 21.47 -5.94 6.05
C GLU A 75 20.33 -4.96 5.69
N ALA A 76 20.04 -4.03 6.60
CA ALA A 76 19.05 -2.97 6.38
C ALA A 76 19.45 -2.08 5.20
N LYS A 77 20.72 -1.61 5.20
CA LYS A 77 21.25 -0.79 4.10
C LYS A 77 21.17 -1.54 2.76
N LYS A 78 21.62 -2.79 2.73
CA LYS A 78 21.58 -3.60 1.51
C LYS A 78 20.15 -3.75 0.97
N ALA A 79 19.17 -4.03 1.84
CA ALA A 79 17.78 -4.15 1.43
C ALA A 79 17.21 -2.84 0.86
N ILE A 80 17.57 -1.69 1.46
CA ILE A 80 17.19 -0.37 0.96
C ILE A 80 17.81 -0.13 -0.42
N ASP A 81 19.12 -0.34 -0.58
CA ASP A 81 19.84 -0.11 -1.84
C ASP A 81 19.24 -0.98 -2.99
N GLU A 82 18.90 -2.24 -2.70
CA GLU A 82 18.28 -3.15 -3.68
C GLU A 82 16.88 -2.69 -4.10
N ILE A 83 16.06 -2.22 -3.15
CA ILE A 83 14.71 -1.69 -3.42
C ILE A 83 14.79 -0.38 -4.23
N GLU A 84 15.69 0.54 -3.86
CA GLU A 84 15.89 1.78 -4.60
C GLU A 84 16.32 1.54 -6.04
N ALA A 85 17.23 0.59 -6.27
CA ALA A 85 17.65 0.21 -7.62
C ALA A 85 16.50 -0.36 -8.47
N LYS A 86 15.61 -1.17 -7.86
CA LYS A 86 14.41 -1.67 -8.54
C LYS A 86 13.45 -0.54 -8.89
N ILE A 87 13.20 0.36 -7.95
CA ILE A 87 12.32 1.53 -8.17
C ILE A 87 12.86 2.39 -9.31
N GLU A 88 14.16 2.70 -9.30
CA GLU A 88 14.79 3.51 -10.35
C GLU A 88 14.62 2.88 -11.73
N LYS A 89 14.78 1.57 -11.83
CA LYS A 89 14.59 0.83 -13.09
C LYS A 89 13.15 0.94 -13.60
N VAL A 90 12.15 0.74 -12.74
CA VAL A 90 10.73 0.86 -13.12
C VAL A 90 10.39 2.31 -13.47
N ASN A 91 10.81 3.26 -12.62
CA ASN A 91 10.58 4.69 -12.83
C ASN A 91 11.13 5.17 -14.18
N LYS A 92 12.35 4.73 -14.54
CA LYS A 92 12.93 5.03 -15.85
C LYS A 92 12.04 4.53 -16.98
N THR A 93 11.62 3.26 -16.94
CA THR A 93 10.76 2.67 -17.98
C THR A 93 9.42 3.42 -18.08
N VAL A 94 8.79 3.72 -16.94
CA VAL A 94 7.51 4.43 -16.88
C VAL A 94 7.62 5.83 -17.46
N LYS A 95 8.68 6.58 -17.11
CA LYS A 95 8.93 7.94 -17.61
C LYS A 95 9.30 7.97 -19.08
N GLU A 96 10.15 7.06 -19.55
CA GLU A 96 10.53 6.96 -20.97
C GLU A 96 9.33 6.67 -21.87
N LYS A 97 8.37 5.87 -21.37
CA LYS A 97 7.13 5.56 -22.08
C LYS A 97 6.02 6.63 -21.85
N GLY A 98 6.21 7.56 -20.92
CA GLY A 98 5.22 8.59 -20.56
C GLY A 98 3.93 8.02 -19.97
N LEU A 99 4.01 6.93 -19.21
CA LEU A 99 2.83 6.19 -18.75
C LEU A 99 2.05 6.93 -17.66
N THR A 100 0.74 6.83 -17.79
CA THR A 100 -0.24 7.35 -16.84
C THR A 100 -0.96 6.21 -16.12
N ALA A 101 -1.41 6.46 -14.89
CA ALA A 101 -2.18 5.49 -14.14
C ALA A 101 -3.38 6.09 -13.40
N SER A 102 -4.39 5.25 -13.19
CA SER A 102 -5.40 5.41 -12.15
C SER A 102 -5.24 4.28 -11.15
N VAL A 103 -5.15 4.62 -9.85
CA VAL A 103 -5.12 3.62 -8.78
C VAL A 103 -6.47 3.63 -8.08
N VAL A 104 -7.09 2.47 -7.98
CA VAL A 104 -8.42 2.34 -7.42
C VAL A 104 -8.53 1.17 -6.44
N MET A 105 -9.46 1.29 -5.50
CA MET A 105 -9.84 0.21 -4.60
C MET A 105 -11.29 -0.19 -4.86
N ALA A 106 -11.52 -1.46 -5.10
CA ALA A 106 -12.86 -2.05 -5.15
C ALA A 106 -13.26 -2.54 -3.76
N ASN A 107 -14.46 -2.19 -3.32
CA ASN A 107 -15.00 -2.58 -2.03
C ASN A 107 -16.53 -2.69 -2.10
N GLU A 108 -17.07 -3.90 -1.93
CA GLU A 108 -18.51 -4.16 -1.85
C GLU A 108 -19.32 -3.50 -2.99
N GLY A 109 -18.81 -3.62 -4.23
CA GLY A 109 -19.45 -3.07 -5.43
C GLY A 109 -19.18 -1.59 -5.71
N ASN A 110 -18.47 -0.90 -4.81
CA ASN A 110 -18.06 0.49 -5.00
C ASN A 110 -16.59 0.56 -5.43
N ILE A 111 -16.24 1.66 -6.09
CA ILE A 111 -14.87 1.96 -6.51
C ILE A 111 -14.47 3.31 -5.94
N SER A 112 -13.29 3.37 -5.33
CA SER A 112 -12.66 4.63 -4.90
C SER A 112 -11.35 4.83 -5.64
N ALA A 113 -11.14 6.01 -6.21
CA ALA A 113 -9.88 6.43 -6.83
C ALA A 113 -8.97 7.11 -5.81
N PHE A 114 -7.65 6.99 -6.00
CA PHE A 114 -6.62 7.46 -5.07
C PHE A 114 -5.59 8.32 -5.79
N SER A 115 -5.24 9.46 -5.18
CA SER A 115 -4.23 10.40 -5.65
C SER A 115 -2.81 9.97 -5.29
N ALA A 116 -1.81 10.70 -5.81
CA ALA A 116 -0.41 10.57 -5.44
C ALA A 116 -0.12 10.89 -3.96
N LYS A 117 -1.02 11.61 -3.29
CA LYS A 117 -0.95 11.91 -1.86
C LYS A 117 -1.73 10.92 -0.99
N SER A 118 -2.02 9.74 -1.52
CA SER A 118 -2.73 8.68 -0.82
C SER A 118 -1.77 7.58 -0.35
N ARG A 119 -2.34 6.57 0.30
CA ARG A 119 -1.64 5.34 0.69
C ARG A 119 -1.00 4.57 -0.48
N TYR A 120 -1.37 4.88 -1.72
CA TYR A 120 -0.82 4.28 -2.94
C TYR A 120 0.16 5.21 -3.66
N GLY A 121 0.66 6.23 -2.97
CA GLY A 121 1.60 7.21 -3.50
C GLY A 121 2.88 6.61 -4.09
N LEU A 122 3.28 5.41 -3.68
CA LEU A 122 4.43 4.68 -4.25
C LEU A 122 4.31 4.55 -5.78
N ILE A 123 3.11 4.26 -6.33
CA ILE A 123 2.89 4.08 -7.77
C ILE A 123 3.22 5.37 -8.53
N TYR A 124 2.81 6.51 -8.01
CA TYR A 124 3.02 7.80 -8.63
C TYR A 124 4.40 8.40 -8.30
N ASN A 125 4.68 8.58 -7.00
CA ASN A 125 5.86 9.30 -6.52
C ASN A 125 7.15 8.48 -6.63
N GLY A 126 7.07 7.17 -6.39
CA GLY A 126 8.22 6.26 -6.49
C GLY A 126 8.40 5.72 -7.89
N LEU A 127 7.38 5.06 -8.44
CA LEU A 127 7.46 4.34 -9.71
C LEU A 127 7.23 5.22 -10.94
N GLY A 128 6.80 6.48 -10.74
CA GLY A 128 6.86 7.53 -11.75
C GLY A 128 5.69 7.64 -12.71
N PHE A 129 4.57 6.94 -12.46
CA PHE A 129 3.36 7.13 -13.25
C PHE A 129 2.80 8.54 -13.09
N ALA A 130 2.31 9.13 -14.17
CA ALA A 130 1.59 10.39 -14.07
C ALA A 130 0.12 10.14 -13.69
N GLU A 131 -0.40 11.00 -12.79
CA GLU A 131 -1.84 11.02 -12.50
C GLU A 131 -2.62 11.59 -13.67
N VAL A 132 -3.72 10.94 -14.05
CA VAL A 132 -4.63 11.45 -15.08
C VAL A 132 -5.61 12.46 -14.53
N ASP A 133 -5.99 12.33 -13.26
CA ASP A 133 -6.87 13.27 -12.56
C ASP A 133 -6.17 13.79 -11.30
N LYS A 134 -5.88 15.08 -11.30
CA LYS A 134 -5.22 15.79 -10.17
C LYS A 134 -6.20 16.35 -9.16
N ASN A 135 -7.51 16.13 -9.38
CA ASN A 135 -8.57 16.68 -8.53
C ASN A 135 -9.15 15.61 -7.58
N ILE A 136 -8.52 14.42 -7.51
CA ILE A 136 -8.90 13.39 -6.55
C ILE A 136 -8.61 13.91 -5.13
N ASP A 137 -9.62 13.85 -4.27
CA ASP A 137 -9.52 14.26 -2.88
C ASP A 137 -8.46 13.45 -2.12
N ASP A 138 -7.66 14.13 -1.29
CA ASP A 138 -6.66 13.52 -0.41
C ASP A 138 -7.36 12.85 0.79
N SER A 139 -8.13 11.81 0.50
CA SER A 139 -8.89 11.06 1.50
C SER A 139 -8.22 9.72 1.82
N THR A 140 -8.21 9.34 3.10
CA THR A 140 -7.73 8.01 3.55
C THR A 140 -8.49 6.86 2.87
N HIS A 141 -9.75 7.09 2.47
CA HIS A 141 -10.61 6.10 1.84
C HIS A 141 -10.72 6.26 0.31
N GLY A 142 -10.02 7.23 -0.24
CA GLY A 142 -10.12 7.62 -1.64
C GLY A 142 -11.42 8.37 -1.94
N GLN A 143 -11.56 8.80 -3.18
CA GLN A 143 -12.76 9.45 -3.70
C GLN A 143 -13.60 8.43 -4.45
N GLN A 144 -14.86 8.27 -4.06
CA GLN A 144 -15.78 7.37 -4.76
C GLN A 144 -16.00 7.85 -6.19
N VAL A 145 -15.89 6.93 -7.15
CA VAL A 145 -16.07 7.19 -8.58
C VAL A 145 -16.98 6.13 -9.20
N SER A 146 -17.59 6.48 -10.34
CA SER A 146 -18.31 5.52 -11.18
C SER A 146 -17.42 4.96 -12.30
N PHE A 147 -17.91 3.99 -13.09
CA PHE A 147 -17.15 3.45 -14.22
C PHE A 147 -16.99 4.47 -15.37
N GLU A 148 -17.89 5.44 -15.49
CA GLU A 148 -17.77 6.54 -16.46
C GLU A 148 -16.52 7.39 -16.23
N TYR A 149 -16.01 7.46 -14.99
CA TYR A 149 -14.75 8.09 -14.63
C TYR A 149 -13.61 7.64 -15.55
N PHE A 150 -13.52 6.37 -15.91
CA PHE A 150 -12.46 5.83 -16.77
C PHE A 150 -12.64 6.17 -18.25
N LEU A 151 -13.83 6.60 -18.69
CA LEU A 151 -14.05 7.13 -20.03
C LEU A 151 -13.53 8.58 -20.15
N GLU A 152 -13.65 9.34 -19.06
CA GLU A 152 -13.26 10.75 -18.99
C GLU A 152 -11.75 10.87 -18.67
N ASN A 153 -11.26 10.08 -17.71
CA ASN A 153 -9.89 10.06 -17.23
C ASN A 153 -9.13 8.84 -17.81
N LYS A 154 -8.70 9.00 -19.06
CA LYS A 154 -8.05 7.91 -19.82
C LYS A 154 -6.63 7.69 -19.35
N SER A 155 -6.41 6.65 -18.56
CA SER A 155 -5.08 6.20 -18.14
C SER A 155 -4.58 5.04 -19.00
N ASP A 156 -3.25 4.91 -19.11
CA ASP A 156 -2.62 3.76 -19.76
C ASP A 156 -2.78 2.49 -18.92
N TYR A 157 -2.81 2.63 -17.60
CA TYR A 157 -3.01 1.54 -16.65
C TYR A 157 -4.08 1.88 -15.60
N VAL A 158 -4.85 0.87 -15.19
CA VAL A 158 -5.71 0.91 -14.01
C VAL A 158 -5.22 -0.17 -13.05
N PHE A 159 -4.66 0.26 -11.92
CA PHE A 159 -4.25 -0.65 -10.85
C PHE A 159 -5.37 -0.79 -9.83
N VAL A 160 -5.81 -2.03 -9.61
CA VAL A 160 -6.98 -2.34 -8.79
C VAL A 160 -6.57 -3.11 -7.55
N VAL A 161 -6.89 -2.57 -6.38
CA VAL A 161 -6.78 -3.26 -5.09
C VAL A 161 -8.17 -3.75 -4.70
N ASP A 162 -8.35 -5.05 -4.56
CA ASP A 162 -9.62 -5.70 -4.18
C ASP A 162 -9.68 -5.85 -2.65
N ARG A 163 -10.29 -4.87 -1.97
CA ARG A 163 -10.51 -4.95 -0.52
C ARG A 163 -11.45 -6.11 -0.15
N GLY A 164 -12.42 -6.41 -1.01
CA GLY A 164 -13.34 -7.52 -0.81
C GLY A 164 -12.63 -8.86 -0.69
N ALA A 165 -11.59 -9.09 -1.51
CA ALA A 165 -10.78 -10.30 -1.45
C ALA A 165 -10.05 -10.47 -0.10
N VAL A 166 -9.67 -9.35 0.55
CA VAL A 166 -8.99 -9.37 1.86
C VAL A 166 -9.98 -9.54 3.01
N THR A 167 -11.14 -8.89 2.93
CA THR A 167 -12.15 -8.91 4.02
C THR A 167 -13.13 -10.07 3.92
N GLY A 168 -13.11 -10.83 2.83
CA GLY A 168 -14.07 -11.91 2.54
C GLY A 168 -15.48 -11.38 2.23
N LYS A 169 -15.59 -10.12 1.77
CA LYS A 169 -16.89 -9.46 1.51
C LYS A 169 -16.97 -8.95 0.07
N GLY A 170 -18.12 -9.14 -0.53
CA GLY A 170 -18.41 -8.64 -1.86
C GLY A 170 -17.96 -9.56 -2.99
N GLU A 171 -18.21 -9.11 -4.22
CA GLU A 171 -17.81 -9.79 -5.45
C GLU A 171 -16.36 -9.44 -5.78
N ALA A 172 -15.64 -10.36 -6.44
CA ALA A 172 -14.27 -10.11 -6.90
C ALA A 172 -14.21 -8.90 -7.83
N ALA A 173 -13.19 -8.04 -7.63
CA ALA A 173 -13.02 -6.84 -8.43
C ALA A 173 -12.96 -7.13 -9.93
N SER A 174 -12.38 -8.27 -10.34
CA SER A 174 -12.33 -8.67 -11.75
C SER A 174 -13.71 -8.83 -12.40
N LYS A 175 -14.71 -9.29 -11.65
CA LYS A 175 -16.09 -9.36 -12.13
C LYS A 175 -16.76 -8.00 -12.14
N LEU A 176 -16.49 -7.16 -11.11
CA LEU A 176 -16.99 -5.81 -11.02
C LEU A 176 -16.52 -4.96 -12.22
N PHE A 177 -15.28 -5.13 -12.65
CA PHE A 177 -14.68 -4.41 -13.79
C PHE A 177 -15.07 -5.02 -15.16
N ASP A 178 -15.64 -6.22 -15.22
CA ASP A 178 -16.18 -6.79 -16.46
C ASP A 178 -17.59 -6.30 -16.72
N ASN A 179 -17.70 -5.08 -17.24
CA ASN A 179 -18.97 -4.43 -17.55
C ASN A 179 -18.91 -3.63 -18.85
N GLU A 180 -20.07 -3.24 -19.38
CA GLU A 180 -20.20 -2.57 -20.68
C GLU A 180 -19.46 -1.22 -20.76
N VAL A 181 -19.32 -0.50 -19.64
CA VAL A 181 -18.63 0.81 -19.60
C VAL A 181 -17.13 0.58 -19.67
N MET A 182 -16.59 -0.29 -18.81
CA MET A 182 -15.17 -0.62 -18.81
C MET A 182 -14.70 -1.23 -20.14
N ASN A 183 -15.51 -2.12 -20.71
CA ASN A 183 -15.17 -2.79 -21.98
C ASN A 183 -15.09 -1.82 -23.18
N LYS A 184 -15.58 -0.58 -23.03
CA LYS A 184 -15.42 0.50 -24.04
C LYS A 184 -14.11 1.26 -23.88
N THR A 185 -13.42 1.18 -22.73
CA THR A 185 -12.18 1.90 -22.47
C THR A 185 -11.00 1.30 -23.20
N GLU A 186 -10.01 2.12 -23.56
CA GLU A 186 -8.77 1.64 -24.15
C GLU A 186 -7.94 0.82 -23.17
N VAL A 187 -7.94 1.17 -21.87
CA VAL A 187 -7.23 0.42 -20.83
C VAL A 187 -7.70 -1.03 -20.73
N ALA A 188 -9.01 -1.27 -20.84
CA ALA A 188 -9.58 -2.62 -20.85
C ALA A 188 -9.23 -3.37 -22.14
N LYS A 189 -9.37 -2.74 -23.31
CA LYS A 189 -9.05 -3.34 -24.62
C LYS A 189 -7.58 -3.73 -24.74
N ASN A 190 -6.69 -2.97 -24.11
CA ASN A 190 -5.24 -3.23 -24.09
C ASN A 190 -4.84 -4.27 -23.02
N GLY A 191 -5.77 -4.72 -22.17
CA GLY A 191 -5.47 -5.65 -21.08
C GLY A 191 -4.68 -5.01 -19.91
N ASN A 192 -4.75 -3.70 -19.78
CA ASN A 192 -3.98 -2.93 -18.79
C ASN A 192 -4.76 -2.64 -17.49
N ILE A 193 -5.82 -3.40 -17.22
CA ILE A 193 -6.42 -3.44 -15.89
C ILE A 193 -5.68 -4.49 -15.07
N VAL A 194 -4.89 -4.04 -14.11
CA VAL A 194 -3.99 -4.88 -13.30
C VAL A 194 -4.56 -5.07 -11.92
N TYR A 195 -4.93 -6.28 -11.58
CA TYR A 195 -5.41 -6.62 -10.24
C TYR A 195 -4.22 -6.95 -9.34
N LEU A 196 -3.91 -6.04 -8.43
CA LEU A 196 -2.78 -6.15 -7.52
C LEU A 196 -3.04 -7.18 -6.42
N ASN A 197 -1.97 -7.74 -5.85
CA ASN A 197 -2.07 -8.58 -4.66
C ASN A 197 -2.62 -7.77 -3.47
N SER A 198 -3.93 -7.85 -3.28
CA SER A 198 -4.65 -7.00 -2.33
C SER A 198 -4.23 -7.22 -0.88
N VAL A 199 -3.75 -8.40 -0.51
CA VAL A 199 -3.22 -8.66 0.84
C VAL A 199 -1.99 -7.77 1.07
N ILE A 200 -1.07 -7.72 0.11
CA ILE A 200 0.17 -6.92 0.20
C ILE A 200 -0.15 -5.43 0.16
N TRP A 201 -0.89 -4.99 -0.86
CA TRP A 201 -1.18 -3.57 -1.08
C TRP A 201 -2.14 -2.95 -0.08
N TYR A 202 -2.97 -3.75 0.59
CA TYR A 202 -3.94 -3.25 1.55
C TYR A 202 -3.54 -3.43 3.01
N THR A 203 -2.88 -4.57 3.37
CA THR A 203 -2.61 -4.92 4.77
C THR A 203 -1.13 -5.07 5.14
N MET A 204 -0.24 -5.36 4.17
CA MET A 204 1.15 -5.74 4.45
C MET A 204 2.17 -4.72 3.89
N THR A 205 1.78 -3.48 3.72
CA THR A 205 2.68 -2.42 3.23
C THR A 205 3.78 -2.11 4.25
N GLY A 206 4.96 -1.73 3.77
CA GLY A 206 6.05 -1.20 4.60
C GLY A 206 7.11 -2.23 5.03
N GLY A 207 6.91 -3.52 4.77
CA GLY A 207 7.94 -4.54 4.96
C GLY A 207 8.90 -4.62 3.76
N ILE A 208 10.12 -5.13 3.97
CA ILE A 208 11.12 -5.31 2.89
C ILE A 208 10.59 -6.24 1.80
N GLU A 209 10.07 -7.41 2.16
CA GLU A 209 9.55 -8.39 1.21
C GLU A 209 8.30 -7.89 0.49
N SER A 210 7.35 -7.31 1.23
CA SER A 210 6.12 -6.79 0.63
C SER A 210 6.39 -5.62 -0.31
N THR A 211 7.31 -4.71 0.03
CA THR A 211 7.72 -3.61 -0.85
C THR A 211 8.38 -4.13 -2.13
N ASN A 212 9.26 -5.15 -2.02
CA ASN A 212 9.83 -5.81 -3.20
C ASN A 212 8.74 -6.40 -4.10
N GLN A 213 7.77 -7.10 -3.53
CA GLN A 213 6.66 -7.70 -4.30
C GLN A 213 5.77 -6.64 -4.96
N MET A 214 5.48 -5.53 -4.24
CA MET A 214 4.74 -4.40 -4.82
C MET A 214 5.43 -3.84 -6.07
N ILE A 215 6.75 -3.66 -6.01
CA ILE A 215 7.53 -3.15 -7.13
C ILE A 215 7.56 -4.16 -8.28
N ASP A 216 7.76 -5.44 -7.98
CA ASP A 216 7.84 -6.52 -8.97
C ASP A 216 6.51 -6.67 -9.73
N GLU A 217 5.34 -6.58 -9.06
CA GLU A 217 4.03 -6.59 -9.72
C GLU A 217 3.87 -5.46 -10.74
N ILE A 218 4.28 -4.24 -10.38
CA ILE A 218 4.21 -3.11 -11.30
C ILE A 218 5.23 -3.27 -12.44
N ALA A 219 6.46 -3.73 -12.13
CA ALA A 219 7.49 -3.99 -13.12
C ALA A 219 7.03 -5.01 -14.17
N ASP A 220 6.31 -6.05 -13.74
CA ASP A 220 5.77 -7.09 -14.63
C ASP A 220 4.66 -6.55 -15.53
N ALA A 221 3.86 -5.64 -15.02
CA ALA A 221 2.77 -5.04 -15.79
C ALA A 221 3.26 -4.10 -16.92
N VAL A 222 4.43 -3.45 -16.78
CA VAL A 222 4.91 -2.42 -17.72
C VAL A 222 6.00 -2.89 -18.69
N LYS A 223 6.26 -4.20 -18.73
CA LYS A 223 7.27 -4.84 -19.62
C LYS A 223 7.08 -4.61 -21.11
#